data_948679cfe980064096f22e6178420ee1
#
_entry.id   948679cfe980064096f22e6178420ee1
#
_cell.length_a   1.000
_cell.length_b   1.000
_cell.length_c   1.000
_cell.angle_alpha   90.00
_cell.angle_beta   90.00
_cell.angle_gamma   90.00
#
_symmetry.space_group_name_H-M   'P 1'
#
loop_
_entity.id
_entity.type
_entity.pdbx_description
1 polymer ?
#
loop_
_entity_poly.entity_id
_entity_poly.type
_entity_poly.pdbx_seq_one_letter_code
_entity_poly.pdbx_strand_id
1 'polypeptide(L)'
;MLKRFLSLFFVTTLAIAAYAAQPKYIFYFIGDGMGLGPVMATEQYNRQVLKNTDPILMLRFPIVSSAMTYSADAPVTDSAAAGTALSTGHKTRNGMLGMDADTVAVNSIAKYLKEKGYGIGITTTVPIDDATPGAFYAHQPNRGMYNEITGDMAASDYNFFAGSILRGDKEKTLKMLSDGGYSVFYGLDQLKASAPKDKTLLLGPEGITQYQCGYTIDSIAGALTLPQITQAAINHLTRFTPKKFFLMVEGGNIDWCNHSNDGGTAIKEILNFNQAIALAYEFYRQHPKETLIIVTADHDTGGCSVGAGGKHADYSLIDYQRISKDNFSAKCKEMAKSNDNITWNEMKQILGNDLGLFGPIAVKEKEEKKLEEAFTEVFVKKDAEENKTLYNSYDYFVEAVFKFLDRKAGFGWTTNSHTGCLVPVCAVGVGAEKFSNLNNNIDIPRKIASLVGITMK
;
A
#
# COMPACT_ATOMS: atom_id res chain seq x y z
N MET A 1 -13.10 -81.28 25.85
CA MET A 1 -14.01 -80.16 25.57
C MET A 1 -13.32 -78.85 25.90
N LEU A 2 -12.76 -78.21 24.89
CA LEU A 2 -11.98 -76.98 25.06
C LEU A 2 -12.85 -75.77 24.62
N LYS A 3 -13.32 -74.96 25.57
CA LYS A 3 -14.07 -73.75 25.29
C LYS A 3 -13.08 -72.65 24.89
N ARG A 4 -13.12 -72.23 23.62
CA ARG A 4 -12.43 -71.06 23.13
C ARG A 4 -13.25 -69.82 23.47
N PHE A 5 -12.72 -68.96 24.34
CA PHE A 5 -13.20 -67.58 24.55
C PHE A 5 -12.61 -66.69 23.43
N LEU A 6 -13.47 -66.16 22.58
CA LEU A 6 -13.12 -65.14 21.60
C LEU A 6 -13.36 -63.79 22.31
N SER A 7 -12.30 -63.08 22.69
CA SER A 7 -12.35 -61.71 23.18
C SER A 7 -12.36 -60.77 21.98
N LEU A 8 -13.52 -60.15 21.72
CA LEU A 8 -13.66 -59.08 20.71
C LEU A 8 -13.11 -57.78 21.30
N PHE A 9 -11.93 -57.36 20.87
CA PHE A 9 -11.42 -56.01 21.14
C PHE A 9 -12.07 -55.03 20.22
N PHE A 10 -13.03 -54.22 20.72
CA PHE A 10 -13.53 -53.04 20.05
C PHE A 10 -12.50 -51.93 20.17
N VAL A 11 -11.73 -51.70 19.12
CA VAL A 11 -10.90 -50.48 18.99
C VAL A 11 -11.78 -49.37 18.50
N THR A 12 -12.27 -48.55 19.44
CA THR A 12 -12.90 -47.27 19.12
C THR A 12 -11.81 -46.29 18.75
N THR A 13 -11.54 -46.11 17.48
CA THR A 13 -10.76 -44.98 16.97
C THR A 13 -11.61 -43.70 17.18
N LEU A 14 -11.34 -43.00 18.27
CA LEU A 14 -11.78 -41.59 18.40
C LEU A 14 -11.02 -40.80 17.32
N ALA A 15 -11.68 -40.53 16.21
CA ALA A 15 -11.25 -39.49 15.31
C ALA A 15 -11.41 -38.15 16.04
N ILE A 16 -10.37 -37.71 16.72
CA ILE A 16 -10.24 -36.34 17.18
C ILE A 16 -10.15 -35.53 15.89
N ALA A 17 -11.26 -34.99 15.40
CA ALA A 17 -11.24 -33.94 14.41
C ALA A 17 -10.42 -32.81 15.05
N ALA A 18 -9.17 -32.69 14.65
CA ALA A 18 -8.35 -31.54 15.00
C ALA A 18 -9.08 -30.33 14.43
N TYR A 19 -9.82 -29.63 15.27
CA TYR A 19 -10.38 -28.33 14.90
C TYR A 19 -9.17 -27.47 14.54
N ALA A 20 -8.98 -27.21 13.26
CA ALA A 20 -7.95 -26.30 12.79
C ALA A 20 -8.15 -24.98 13.53
N ALA A 21 -7.09 -24.50 14.19
CA ALA A 21 -7.15 -23.27 14.95
C ALA A 21 -7.62 -22.16 14.01
N GLN A 22 -8.64 -21.41 14.43
CA GLN A 22 -9.13 -20.26 13.68
C GLN A 22 -8.33 -19.02 14.08
N PRO A 23 -7.87 -18.18 13.12
CA PRO A 23 -7.18 -16.96 13.47
C PRO A 23 -8.14 -15.99 14.20
N LYS A 24 -7.70 -15.50 15.36
CA LYS A 24 -8.38 -14.45 16.12
C LYS A 24 -7.94 -13.06 15.66
N TYR A 25 -6.68 -12.94 15.26
CA TYR A 25 -6.07 -11.70 14.82
C TYR A 25 -5.63 -11.86 13.38
N ILE A 26 -6.21 -11.04 12.51
CA ILE A 26 -5.94 -11.11 11.06
C ILE A 26 -5.40 -9.76 10.62
N PHE A 27 -4.17 -9.75 10.13
CA PHE A 27 -3.55 -8.61 9.50
C PHE A 27 -3.52 -8.83 7.98
N TYR A 28 -4.05 -7.89 7.24
CA TYR A 28 -4.12 -7.96 5.79
C TYR A 28 -3.45 -6.73 5.18
N PHE A 29 -2.23 -6.89 4.74
CA PHE A 29 -1.41 -5.85 4.15
C PHE A 29 -1.58 -5.82 2.63
N ILE A 30 -1.84 -4.64 2.07
CA ILE A 30 -1.97 -4.40 0.63
C ILE A 30 -1.01 -3.27 0.26
N GLY A 31 0.05 -3.57 -0.49
CA GLY A 31 0.89 -2.55 -1.11
C GLY A 31 0.27 -2.16 -2.45
N ASP A 32 -0.37 -1.00 -2.52
CA ASP A 32 -0.98 -0.52 -3.76
C ASP A 32 0.10 -0.35 -4.84
N GLY A 33 -0.12 -0.91 -6.03
CA GLY A 33 0.84 -0.86 -7.12
C GLY A 33 2.15 -1.64 -6.88
N MET A 34 2.24 -2.43 -5.80
CA MET A 34 3.46 -3.13 -5.38
C MET A 34 3.66 -4.44 -6.14
N GLY A 35 4.04 -4.35 -7.42
CA GLY A 35 4.45 -5.50 -8.21
C GLY A 35 5.75 -6.14 -7.73
N LEU A 36 6.14 -7.27 -8.33
CA LEU A 36 7.39 -7.96 -7.98
C LEU A 36 8.65 -7.15 -8.31
N GLY A 37 8.60 -6.27 -9.32
CA GLY A 37 9.72 -5.42 -9.71
C GLY A 37 10.18 -4.48 -8.60
N PRO A 38 9.32 -3.60 -8.08
CA PRO A 38 9.64 -2.72 -6.95
C PRO A 38 10.06 -3.48 -5.68
N VAL A 39 9.43 -4.62 -5.39
CA VAL A 39 9.82 -5.49 -4.26
C VAL A 39 11.25 -5.99 -4.42
N MET A 40 11.63 -6.47 -5.61
CA MET A 40 12.98 -6.95 -5.87
C MET A 40 14.02 -5.81 -5.87
N ALA A 41 13.64 -4.61 -6.34
CA ALA A 41 14.48 -3.43 -6.25
C ALA A 41 14.79 -3.08 -4.77
N THR A 42 13.75 -3.12 -3.92
CA THR A 42 13.88 -2.90 -2.48
C THR A 42 14.76 -3.96 -1.82
N GLU A 43 14.63 -5.24 -2.21
CA GLU A 43 15.49 -6.31 -1.71
C GLU A 43 16.96 -6.11 -2.13
N GLN A 44 17.23 -5.65 -3.36
CA GLN A 44 18.60 -5.33 -3.78
C GLN A 44 19.19 -4.16 -2.97
N TYR A 45 18.39 -3.12 -2.73
CA TYR A 45 18.79 -2.01 -1.86
C TYR A 45 19.06 -2.50 -0.42
N ASN A 46 18.19 -3.35 0.13
CA ASN A 46 18.36 -3.98 1.45
C ASN A 46 19.71 -4.69 1.58
N ARG A 47 20.13 -5.44 0.56
CA ARG A 47 21.40 -6.18 0.54
C ARG A 47 22.60 -5.30 0.23
N GLN A 48 22.51 -4.47 -0.81
CA GLN A 48 23.67 -3.72 -1.32
C GLN A 48 23.98 -2.49 -0.51
N VAL A 49 22.97 -1.82 0.05
CA VAL A 49 23.08 -0.53 0.72
C VAL A 49 22.95 -0.68 2.24
N LEU A 50 21.86 -1.27 2.70
CA LEU A 50 21.64 -1.48 4.14
C LEU A 50 22.49 -2.62 4.72
N LYS A 51 23.19 -3.40 3.85
CA LYS A 51 24.06 -4.52 4.22
C LYS A 51 23.37 -5.61 5.06
N ASN A 52 22.05 -5.72 4.94
CA ASN A 52 21.32 -6.78 5.61
C ASN A 52 21.56 -8.12 4.91
N THR A 53 21.87 -9.15 5.69
CA THR A 53 22.05 -10.52 5.19
C THR A 53 20.70 -11.22 4.98
N ASP A 54 19.72 -10.87 5.80
CA ASP A 54 18.36 -11.38 5.71
C ASP A 54 17.55 -10.58 4.67
N PRO A 55 16.69 -11.24 3.88
CA PRO A 55 15.73 -10.54 3.04
C PRO A 55 14.78 -9.65 3.86
N ILE A 56 14.13 -8.68 3.18
CA ILE A 56 13.05 -7.90 3.81
C ILE A 56 12.00 -8.85 4.40
N LEU A 57 11.37 -8.45 5.50
CA LEU A 57 10.61 -9.36 6.37
C LEU A 57 9.54 -10.17 5.64
N MET A 58 8.76 -9.56 4.74
CA MET A 58 7.70 -10.26 4.03
C MET A 58 8.22 -11.42 3.16
N LEU A 59 9.42 -11.32 2.60
CA LEU A 59 10.06 -12.39 1.82
C LEU A 59 10.64 -13.51 2.69
N ARG A 60 10.63 -13.36 4.02
CA ARG A 60 11.05 -14.39 4.98
C ARG A 60 9.88 -15.20 5.53
N PHE A 61 8.66 -14.87 5.17
CA PHE A 61 7.50 -15.63 5.60
C PHE A 61 7.52 -17.06 5.04
N PRO A 62 6.94 -18.04 5.75
CA PRO A 62 6.93 -19.44 5.31
C PRO A 62 6.27 -19.64 3.94
N ILE A 63 5.31 -18.79 3.61
CA ILE A 63 4.64 -18.77 2.32
C ILE A 63 5.04 -17.52 1.55
N VAL A 64 5.63 -17.73 0.39
CA VAL A 64 5.92 -16.70 -0.61
C VAL A 64 5.41 -17.22 -1.95
N SER A 65 4.38 -16.61 -2.48
CA SER A 65 3.69 -16.98 -3.70
C SER A 65 3.29 -15.74 -4.49
N SER A 66 2.38 -15.85 -5.44
CA SER A 66 1.93 -14.73 -6.27
C SER A 66 0.45 -14.81 -6.60
N ALA A 67 -0.10 -13.69 -7.11
CA ALA A 67 -1.49 -13.61 -7.57
C ALA A 67 -1.62 -12.89 -8.91
N MET A 68 -2.66 -13.30 -9.67
CA MET A 68 -3.18 -12.60 -10.84
C MET A 68 -4.23 -11.57 -10.42
N THR A 69 -4.27 -10.43 -11.08
CA THR A 69 -5.05 -9.27 -10.63
C THR A 69 -6.06 -8.71 -11.63
N TYR A 70 -6.18 -9.26 -12.83
CA TYR A 70 -7.10 -8.77 -13.88
C TYR A 70 -8.51 -8.49 -13.35
N SER A 71 -9.21 -7.49 -13.93
CA SER A 71 -10.60 -7.15 -13.60
C SER A 71 -11.62 -7.94 -14.45
N ALA A 72 -12.91 -7.71 -14.26
CA ALA A 72 -13.95 -8.40 -15.03
C ALA A 72 -14.00 -7.95 -16.50
N ASP A 73 -13.56 -6.73 -16.78
CA ASP A 73 -13.67 -6.09 -18.10
C ASP A 73 -12.32 -5.76 -18.76
N ALA A 74 -11.19 -5.97 -18.04
CA ALA A 74 -9.87 -5.64 -18.59
C ALA A 74 -8.77 -6.58 -18.09
N PRO A 75 -7.73 -6.84 -18.92
CA PRO A 75 -6.54 -7.59 -18.50
C PRO A 75 -5.70 -6.84 -17.47
N VAL A 76 -5.83 -5.52 -17.38
CA VAL A 76 -5.18 -4.66 -16.40
C VAL A 76 -6.26 -4.01 -15.53
N THR A 77 -6.19 -4.28 -14.23
CA THR A 77 -7.15 -3.77 -13.24
C THR A 77 -6.80 -2.34 -12.81
N ASP A 78 -7.80 -1.62 -12.29
CA ASP A 78 -7.57 -0.46 -11.43
C ASP A 78 -7.70 -0.85 -9.95
N SER A 79 -7.33 0.06 -9.04
CA SER A 79 -7.38 -0.20 -7.58
C SER A 79 -8.81 -0.45 -7.08
N ALA A 80 -9.84 0.12 -7.72
CA ALA A 80 -11.24 -0.10 -7.32
C ALA A 80 -11.66 -1.54 -7.57
N ALA A 81 -11.43 -2.05 -8.79
CA ALA A 81 -11.75 -3.44 -9.13
C ALA A 81 -10.86 -4.44 -8.39
N ALA A 82 -9.57 -4.13 -8.24
CA ALA A 82 -8.64 -4.99 -7.49
C ALA A 82 -8.96 -5.01 -5.99
N GLY A 83 -9.19 -3.85 -5.38
CA GLY A 83 -9.63 -3.73 -3.99
C GLY A 83 -10.94 -4.48 -3.74
N THR A 84 -11.92 -4.38 -4.67
CA THR A 84 -13.15 -5.15 -4.61
C THR A 84 -12.88 -6.66 -4.68
N ALA A 85 -12.00 -7.10 -5.56
CA ALA A 85 -11.62 -8.51 -5.65
C ALA A 85 -10.95 -9.02 -4.35
N LEU A 86 -10.03 -8.21 -3.78
CA LEU A 86 -9.31 -8.52 -2.54
C LEU A 86 -10.18 -8.42 -1.28
N SER A 87 -11.28 -7.66 -1.33
CA SER A 87 -12.19 -7.53 -0.18
C SER A 87 -13.39 -8.47 -0.25
N THR A 88 -13.99 -8.68 -1.44
CA THR A 88 -15.26 -9.40 -1.60
C THR A 88 -15.11 -10.81 -2.19
N GLY A 89 -13.97 -11.10 -2.83
CA GLY A 89 -13.80 -12.34 -3.58
C GLY A 89 -14.55 -12.36 -4.92
N HIS A 90 -15.02 -11.21 -5.43
CA HIS A 90 -15.68 -11.07 -6.73
C HIS A 90 -14.86 -10.19 -7.66
N LYS A 91 -14.83 -10.57 -8.94
CA LYS A 91 -14.35 -9.67 -9.99
C LYS A 91 -15.41 -8.63 -10.29
N THR A 92 -14.98 -7.39 -10.50
CA THR A 92 -15.83 -6.28 -10.95
C THR A 92 -15.17 -5.50 -12.09
N ARG A 93 -15.88 -4.53 -12.64
CA ARG A 93 -15.37 -3.65 -13.69
C ARG A 93 -14.48 -2.58 -13.08
N ASN A 94 -13.50 -2.11 -13.84
CA ASN A 94 -12.65 -1.00 -13.42
C ASN A 94 -13.50 0.21 -12.99
N GLY A 95 -13.11 0.84 -11.87
CA GLY A 95 -13.81 1.99 -11.30
C GLY A 95 -14.91 1.66 -10.28
N MET A 96 -15.31 0.39 -10.11
CA MET A 96 -16.42 0.01 -9.23
C MET A 96 -15.92 -0.51 -7.88
N LEU A 97 -16.63 -0.17 -6.80
CA LEU A 97 -16.31 -0.52 -5.41
C LEU A 97 -17.39 -1.40 -4.77
N GLY A 98 -17.00 -2.55 -4.21
CA GLY A 98 -17.88 -3.41 -3.41
C GLY A 98 -19.11 -3.92 -4.16
N MET A 99 -19.06 -3.96 -5.47
CA MET A 99 -20.10 -4.46 -6.37
C MET A 99 -19.52 -5.54 -7.26
N ASP A 100 -20.35 -6.48 -7.72
CA ASP A 100 -19.95 -7.44 -8.77
C ASP A 100 -20.01 -6.81 -10.17
N ALA A 101 -19.69 -7.58 -11.21
CA ALA A 101 -19.68 -7.11 -12.60
C ALA A 101 -21.09 -6.72 -13.13
N ASP A 102 -22.14 -7.16 -12.47
CA ASP A 102 -23.55 -6.84 -12.80
C ASP A 102 -24.09 -5.68 -11.95
N THR A 103 -23.21 -4.97 -11.24
CA THR A 103 -23.54 -3.80 -10.40
C THR A 103 -24.41 -4.17 -9.18
N VAL A 104 -24.28 -5.39 -8.68
CA VAL A 104 -24.94 -5.84 -7.44
C VAL A 104 -23.97 -5.70 -6.28
N ALA A 105 -24.40 -5.06 -5.18
CA ALA A 105 -23.59 -4.90 -3.98
C ALA A 105 -23.19 -6.26 -3.38
N VAL A 106 -21.90 -6.45 -3.06
CA VAL A 106 -21.34 -7.67 -2.48
C VAL A 106 -20.60 -7.37 -1.18
N ASN A 107 -20.79 -8.18 -0.17
CA ASN A 107 -20.18 -7.95 1.14
C ASN A 107 -18.68 -8.24 1.12
N SER A 108 -17.92 -7.37 1.76
CA SER A 108 -16.48 -7.58 1.98
C SER A 108 -16.20 -8.59 3.09
N ILE A 109 -15.00 -9.17 3.10
CA ILE A 109 -14.51 -10.01 4.21
C ILE A 109 -14.54 -9.25 5.55
N ALA A 110 -14.29 -7.92 5.54
CA ALA A 110 -14.39 -7.08 6.73
C ALA A 110 -15.80 -7.07 7.29
N LYS A 111 -16.83 -6.95 6.43
CA LYS A 111 -18.26 -7.03 6.83
C LYS A 111 -18.60 -8.38 7.42
N TYR A 112 -18.22 -9.48 6.74
CA TYR A 112 -18.46 -10.83 7.27
C TYR A 112 -17.77 -11.09 8.61
N LEU A 113 -16.54 -10.58 8.79
CA LEU A 113 -15.82 -10.70 10.06
C LEU A 113 -16.45 -9.84 11.16
N LYS A 114 -16.92 -8.62 10.85
CA LYS A 114 -17.69 -7.79 11.79
C LYS A 114 -18.92 -8.53 12.32
N GLU A 115 -19.69 -9.16 11.43
CA GLU A 115 -20.87 -9.95 11.79
C GLU A 115 -20.51 -11.17 12.67
N LYS A 116 -19.30 -11.68 12.53
CA LYS A 116 -18.74 -12.70 13.46
C LYS A 116 -18.16 -12.12 14.74
N GLY A 117 -18.27 -10.80 14.97
CA GLY A 117 -17.83 -10.13 16.19
C GLY A 117 -16.34 -9.85 16.24
N TYR A 118 -15.66 -9.73 15.08
CA TYR A 118 -14.32 -9.16 15.03
C TYR A 118 -14.40 -7.63 15.12
N GLY A 119 -13.44 -7.02 15.82
CA GLY A 119 -13.15 -5.60 15.63
C GLY A 119 -12.56 -5.38 14.24
N ILE A 120 -12.91 -4.26 13.60
CA ILE A 120 -12.46 -3.96 12.24
C ILE A 120 -11.70 -2.65 12.21
N GLY A 121 -10.48 -2.71 11.63
CA GLY A 121 -9.67 -1.54 11.30
C GLY A 121 -9.33 -1.52 9.81
N ILE A 122 -9.45 -0.34 9.19
CA ILE A 122 -9.06 -0.09 7.80
C ILE A 122 -8.14 1.13 7.79
N THR A 123 -6.94 0.97 7.27
CA THR A 123 -5.90 2.01 7.33
C THR A 123 -5.13 2.13 6.03
N THR A 124 -4.69 3.36 5.71
CA THR A 124 -3.98 3.67 4.48
C THR A 124 -3.06 4.88 4.64
N THR A 125 -2.12 5.07 3.71
CA THR A 125 -1.31 6.30 3.58
C THR A 125 -1.91 7.33 2.61
N VAL A 126 -2.98 6.97 1.90
CA VAL A 126 -3.72 7.85 0.96
C VAL A 126 -5.07 8.27 1.57
N PRO A 127 -5.96 8.99 0.87
CA PRO A 127 -7.28 9.30 1.40
C PRO A 127 -8.04 8.05 1.82
N ILE A 128 -8.70 8.10 2.98
CA ILE A 128 -9.40 6.93 3.52
C ILE A 128 -10.65 6.56 2.71
N ASP A 129 -11.18 7.49 1.95
CA ASP A 129 -12.29 7.33 1.00
C ASP A 129 -11.82 7.08 -0.45
N ASP A 130 -10.52 6.75 -0.65
CA ASP A 130 -10.02 6.28 -1.94
C ASP A 130 -10.42 4.82 -2.21
N ALA A 131 -10.05 4.32 -3.38
CA ALA A 131 -10.56 3.08 -3.94
C ALA A 131 -10.26 1.83 -3.10
N THR A 132 -9.00 1.57 -2.77
CA THR A 132 -8.60 0.35 -2.08
C THR A 132 -9.20 0.24 -0.68
N PRO A 133 -9.09 1.25 0.21
CA PRO A 133 -9.75 1.18 1.51
C PRO A 133 -11.29 1.18 1.35
N GLY A 134 -11.84 1.98 0.42
CA GLY A 134 -13.26 2.08 0.12
C GLY A 134 -13.90 0.73 -0.22
N ALA A 135 -13.20 -0.13 -0.96
CA ALA A 135 -13.67 -1.45 -1.34
C ALA A 135 -13.95 -2.39 -0.14
N PHE A 136 -13.46 -2.09 1.06
CA PHE A 136 -13.72 -2.88 2.26
C PHE A 136 -15.01 -2.49 2.99
N TYR A 137 -15.62 -1.35 2.65
CA TYR A 137 -16.81 -0.87 3.36
C TYR A 137 -17.87 -0.21 2.46
N ALA A 138 -17.53 0.18 1.23
CA ALA A 138 -18.42 0.91 0.32
C ALA A 138 -18.95 0.05 -0.83
N HIS A 139 -20.12 0.47 -1.38
CA HIS A 139 -20.79 -0.18 -2.51
C HIS A 139 -21.18 0.87 -3.54
N GLN A 140 -20.21 1.36 -4.33
CA GLN A 140 -20.42 2.46 -5.25
C GLN A 140 -20.04 2.10 -6.70
N PRO A 141 -20.86 2.49 -7.71
CA PRO A 141 -20.56 2.19 -9.10
C PRO A 141 -19.37 2.99 -9.66
N ASN A 142 -18.87 3.97 -8.93
CA ASN A 142 -17.74 4.81 -9.34
C ASN A 142 -16.89 5.23 -8.14
N ARG A 143 -15.59 4.98 -8.19
CA ARG A 143 -14.60 5.33 -7.15
C ARG A 143 -14.48 6.83 -6.86
N GLY A 144 -14.99 7.69 -7.73
CA GLY A 144 -15.03 9.15 -7.54
C GLY A 144 -16.22 9.64 -6.69
N MET A 145 -17.10 8.78 -6.24
CA MET A 145 -18.27 9.12 -5.40
C MET A 145 -17.88 9.24 -3.93
N TYR A 146 -16.95 10.15 -3.62
CA TYR A 146 -16.31 10.25 -2.29
C TYR A 146 -17.29 10.53 -1.15
N ASN A 147 -18.34 11.33 -1.39
CA ASN A 147 -19.36 11.60 -0.37
C ASN A 147 -20.14 10.33 -0.01
N GLU A 148 -20.53 9.57 -1.03
CA GLU A 148 -21.29 8.32 -0.88
C GLU A 148 -20.40 7.24 -0.23
N ILE A 149 -19.13 7.15 -0.63
CA ILE A 149 -18.12 6.27 -0.02
C ILE A 149 -17.96 6.59 1.46
N THR A 150 -17.86 7.88 1.84
CA THR A 150 -17.80 8.29 3.26
C THR A 150 -19.11 8.02 3.98
N GLY A 151 -20.26 8.11 3.31
CA GLY A 151 -21.55 7.69 3.86
C GLY A 151 -21.58 6.20 4.21
N ASP A 152 -21.08 5.36 3.31
CA ASP A 152 -20.94 3.91 3.54
C ASP A 152 -19.95 3.61 4.68
N MET A 153 -18.84 4.36 4.77
CA MET A 153 -17.89 4.27 5.89
C MET A 153 -18.59 4.56 7.22
N ALA A 154 -19.36 5.64 7.30
CA ALA A 154 -20.10 6.03 8.51
C ALA A 154 -21.14 4.96 8.93
N ALA A 155 -21.75 4.28 7.95
CA ALA A 155 -22.72 3.22 8.17
C ALA A 155 -22.10 1.84 8.47
N SER A 156 -20.81 1.65 8.22
CA SER A 156 -20.11 0.35 8.34
C SER A 156 -20.04 -0.20 9.77
N ASP A 157 -20.12 0.66 10.76
CA ASP A 157 -19.94 0.36 12.19
C ASP A 157 -18.55 -0.28 12.50
N TYR A 158 -17.51 0.06 11.72
CA TYR A 158 -16.16 -0.42 12.00
C TYR A 158 -15.50 0.40 13.12
N ASN A 159 -14.48 -0.17 13.76
CA ASN A 159 -13.94 0.38 15.00
C ASN A 159 -12.88 1.46 14.74
N PHE A 160 -12.05 1.28 13.70
CA PHE A 160 -10.94 2.19 13.44
C PHE A 160 -10.73 2.43 11.95
N PHE A 161 -10.65 3.69 11.58
CA PHE A 161 -10.21 4.11 10.27
C PHE A 161 -9.00 5.05 10.40
N ALA A 162 -8.07 4.98 9.46
CA ALA A 162 -7.01 5.97 9.35
C ALA A 162 -6.56 6.17 7.90
N GLY A 163 -6.28 7.43 7.56
CA GLY A 163 -5.78 7.81 6.25
C GLY A 163 -5.23 9.24 6.25
N SER A 164 -4.87 9.75 5.07
CA SER A 164 -4.33 11.10 4.97
C SER A 164 -5.41 12.16 5.17
N ILE A 165 -6.47 12.10 4.38
CA ILE A 165 -7.60 13.04 4.38
C ILE A 165 -8.89 12.33 4.00
N LEU A 166 -9.97 13.11 3.88
CA LEU A 166 -11.20 12.79 3.14
C LEU A 166 -11.23 13.65 1.86
N ARG A 167 -11.58 13.02 0.72
CA ARG A 167 -11.74 13.71 -0.58
C ARG A 167 -13.13 14.30 -0.78
N GLY A 168 -14.11 13.76 -0.08
CA GLY A 168 -15.47 14.25 -0.10
C GLY A 168 -15.59 15.67 0.45
N ASP A 169 -16.78 16.29 0.27
CA ASP A 169 -17.08 17.59 0.87
C ASP A 169 -16.87 17.54 2.39
N LYS A 170 -16.02 18.43 2.91
CA LYS A 170 -15.55 18.39 4.30
C LYS A 170 -16.69 18.47 5.31
N GLU A 171 -17.64 19.40 5.12
CA GLU A 171 -18.74 19.59 6.08
C GLU A 171 -19.69 18.39 6.06
N LYS A 172 -20.07 17.97 4.84
CA LYS A 172 -20.99 16.85 4.63
C LYS A 172 -20.40 15.54 5.20
N THR A 173 -19.14 15.23 4.90
CA THR A 173 -18.50 13.98 5.31
C THR A 173 -18.25 13.94 6.82
N LEU A 174 -17.80 15.04 7.44
CA LEU A 174 -17.62 15.12 8.89
C LEU A 174 -18.96 14.99 9.63
N LYS A 175 -20.04 15.57 9.07
CA LYS A 175 -21.39 15.39 9.64
C LYS A 175 -21.83 13.93 9.57
N MET A 176 -21.67 13.25 8.43
CA MET A 176 -22.03 11.83 8.28
C MET A 176 -21.27 10.95 9.30
N LEU A 177 -19.96 11.20 9.48
CA LEU A 177 -19.14 10.46 10.45
C LEU A 177 -19.58 10.72 11.89
N SER A 178 -19.88 11.97 12.23
CA SER A 178 -20.40 12.33 13.55
C SER A 178 -21.74 11.66 13.83
N ASP A 179 -22.67 11.68 12.86
CA ASP A 179 -23.96 11.02 12.96
C ASP A 179 -23.80 9.48 13.08
N GLY A 180 -22.79 8.91 12.44
CA GLY A 180 -22.36 7.49 12.57
C GLY A 180 -21.67 7.15 13.89
N GLY A 181 -21.41 8.16 14.75
CA GLY A 181 -20.79 8.00 16.05
C GLY A 181 -19.26 7.98 16.06
N TYR A 182 -18.62 8.37 14.96
CA TYR A 182 -17.16 8.46 14.87
C TYR A 182 -16.61 9.71 15.52
N SER A 183 -15.52 9.54 16.27
CA SER A 183 -14.64 10.64 16.71
C SER A 183 -13.52 10.82 15.71
N VAL A 184 -13.36 12.03 15.17
CA VAL A 184 -12.32 12.35 14.17
C VAL A 184 -11.17 13.07 14.86
N PHE A 185 -9.94 12.62 14.58
CA PHE A 185 -8.70 13.19 15.12
C PHE A 185 -7.73 13.52 13.98
N TYR A 186 -7.07 14.66 14.07
CA TYR A 186 -6.08 15.12 13.12
C TYR A 186 -4.67 14.98 13.73
N GLY A 187 -3.95 13.94 13.27
CA GLY A 187 -2.63 13.61 13.78
C GLY A 187 -2.64 12.83 15.10
N LEU A 188 -1.50 12.22 15.40
CA LEU A 188 -1.34 11.36 16.58
C LEU A 188 -1.41 12.11 17.90
N ASP A 189 -1.04 13.38 17.93
CA ASP A 189 -1.02 14.15 19.18
C ASP A 189 -2.45 14.42 19.65
N GLN A 190 -3.38 14.74 18.75
CA GLN A 190 -4.79 14.85 19.11
C GLN A 190 -5.36 13.51 19.59
N LEU A 191 -5.03 12.41 18.89
CA LEU A 191 -5.48 11.08 19.28
C LEU A 191 -4.97 10.68 20.67
N LYS A 192 -3.69 10.96 20.98
CA LYS A 192 -3.08 10.65 22.29
C LYS A 192 -3.61 11.51 23.43
N ALA A 193 -3.84 12.80 23.17
CA ALA A 193 -4.36 13.74 24.17
C ALA A 193 -5.83 13.51 24.52
N SER A 194 -6.55 12.74 23.71
CA SER A 194 -7.98 12.50 23.84
C SER A 194 -8.25 11.13 24.47
N ALA A 195 -9.50 10.91 24.89
CA ALA A 195 -10.01 9.58 25.22
C ALA A 195 -10.77 9.03 23.99
N PRO A 196 -10.09 8.31 23.08
CA PRO A 196 -10.75 7.82 21.88
C PRO A 196 -11.88 6.85 22.25
N LYS A 197 -12.98 6.93 21.49
CA LYS A 197 -14.10 6.01 21.57
C LYS A 197 -13.88 4.81 20.66
N ASP A 198 -14.72 3.81 20.78
CA ASP A 198 -14.65 2.60 19.96
C ASP A 198 -14.62 2.90 18.45
N LYS A 199 -15.45 3.86 17.99
CA LYS A 199 -15.45 4.34 16.60
C LYS A 199 -14.55 5.56 16.45
N THR A 200 -13.41 5.38 15.81
CA THR A 200 -12.39 6.41 15.64
C THR A 200 -11.92 6.51 14.18
N LEU A 201 -11.81 7.75 13.70
CA LEU A 201 -11.11 8.08 12.45
C LEU A 201 -9.89 8.95 12.78
N LEU A 202 -8.71 8.49 12.36
CA LEU A 202 -7.45 9.23 12.43
C LEU A 202 -7.09 9.74 11.03
N LEU A 203 -7.00 11.03 10.86
CA LEU A 203 -6.56 11.70 9.64
C LEU A 203 -5.17 12.33 9.83
N GLY A 204 -4.50 12.61 8.71
CA GLY A 204 -3.27 13.40 8.71
C GLY A 204 -3.49 14.77 9.34
N PRO A 205 -2.45 15.40 9.93
CA PRO A 205 -2.56 16.74 10.53
C PRO A 205 -2.93 17.76 9.46
N GLU A 206 -3.85 18.65 9.78
CA GLU A 206 -4.29 19.71 8.86
C GLU A 206 -3.12 20.61 8.44
N GLY A 207 -3.05 20.91 7.14
CA GLY A 207 -2.03 21.80 6.54
C GLY A 207 -0.64 21.19 6.36
N ILE A 208 -0.43 19.92 6.75
CA ILE A 208 0.88 19.25 6.59
C ILE A 208 0.95 18.45 5.28
N THR A 209 -0.12 17.74 4.93
CA THR A 209 -0.20 16.94 3.71
C THR A 209 -1.42 17.34 2.89
N GLN A 210 -1.34 17.18 1.56
CA GLN A 210 -2.46 17.50 0.67
C GLN A 210 -3.34 16.26 0.45
N TYR A 211 -2.82 15.24 -0.26
CA TYR A 211 -3.60 14.06 -0.62
C TYR A 211 -3.05 12.75 -0.04
N GLN A 212 -1.77 12.67 0.32
CA GLN A 212 -1.16 11.51 0.95
C GLN A 212 -0.54 11.88 2.30
N CYS A 213 -0.16 10.89 3.08
CA CYS A 213 0.51 11.10 4.37
C CYS A 213 1.93 11.71 4.27
N GLY A 214 2.37 12.03 3.05
CA GLY A 214 3.73 12.44 2.72
C GLY A 214 4.62 11.23 2.45
N TYR A 215 5.50 11.37 1.45
CA TYR A 215 6.46 10.32 1.20
C TYR A 215 7.55 10.27 2.28
N THR A 216 7.94 9.06 2.64
CA THR A 216 8.97 8.82 3.66
C THR A 216 10.29 9.53 3.33
N ILE A 217 10.65 9.60 2.05
CA ILE A 217 11.88 10.25 1.58
C ILE A 217 11.89 11.75 1.87
N ASP A 218 10.76 12.41 1.84
CA ASP A 218 10.62 13.86 2.05
C ASP A 218 10.72 14.26 3.52
N SER A 219 10.61 13.32 4.45
CA SER A 219 10.76 13.53 5.89
C SER A 219 9.94 14.70 6.43
N ILE A 220 8.68 14.83 5.97
CA ILE A 220 7.80 15.95 6.32
C ILE A 220 7.49 15.89 7.83
N ALA A 221 7.88 16.94 8.56
CA ALA A 221 7.68 17.02 10.00
C ALA A 221 6.18 16.98 10.36
N GLY A 222 5.81 16.06 11.26
CA GLY A 222 4.42 15.89 11.71
C GLY A 222 3.54 15.04 10.80
N ALA A 223 3.97 14.70 9.58
CA ALA A 223 3.22 13.80 8.72
C ALA A 223 3.11 12.40 9.35
N LEU A 224 1.97 11.73 9.14
CA LEU A 224 1.77 10.35 9.58
C LEU A 224 2.58 9.39 8.70
N THR A 225 3.18 8.38 9.31
CA THR A 225 3.81 7.27 8.60
C THR A 225 2.96 6.01 8.74
N LEU A 226 3.09 5.08 7.80
CA LEU A 226 2.32 3.83 7.85
C LEU A 226 2.59 3.00 9.13
N PRO A 227 3.83 2.87 9.64
CA PRO A 227 4.06 2.23 10.94
C PRO A 227 3.34 2.93 12.10
N GLN A 228 3.30 4.26 12.12
CA GLN A 228 2.57 5.00 13.17
C GLN A 228 1.07 4.75 13.11
N ILE A 229 0.49 4.78 11.92
CA ILE A 229 -0.92 4.46 11.66
C ILE A 229 -1.23 3.02 12.09
N THR A 230 -0.39 2.07 11.68
CA THR A 230 -0.53 0.65 12.02
C THR A 230 -0.46 0.42 13.54
N GLN A 231 0.48 1.05 14.22
CA GLN A 231 0.60 0.94 15.68
C GLN A 231 -0.62 1.55 16.39
N ALA A 232 -1.13 2.68 15.91
CA ALA A 232 -2.34 3.30 16.46
C ALA A 232 -3.55 2.38 16.29
N ALA A 233 -3.71 1.73 15.12
CA ALA A 233 -4.77 0.76 14.86
C ALA A 233 -4.66 -0.47 15.76
N ILE A 234 -3.47 -1.05 15.93
CA ILE A 234 -3.23 -2.20 16.83
C ILE A 234 -3.61 -1.82 18.27
N ASN A 235 -3.15 -0.67 18.76
CA ASN A 235 -3.45 -0.21 20.11
C ASN A 235 -4.95 0.01 20.32
N HIS A 236 -5.62 0.58 19.32
CA HIS A 236 -7.06 0.82 19.38
C HIS A 236 -7.86 -0.48 19.39
N LEU A 237 -7.58 -1.39 18.44
CA LEU A 237 -8.29 -2.66 18.33
C LEU A 237 -8.05 -3.58 19.53
N THR A 238 -6.84 -3.63 20.05
CA THR A 238 -6.55 -4.41 21.28
C THR A 238 -7.24 -3.84 22.51
N ARG A 239 -7.46 -2.52 22.57
CA ARG A 239 -8.20 -1.89 23.68
C ARG A 239 -9.71 -2.17 23.62
N PHE A 240 -10.32 -1.98 22.45
CA PHE A 240 -11.79 -2.03 22.31
C PHE A 240 -12.32 -3.39 21.87
N THR A 241 -11.51 -4.19 21.20
CA THR A 241 -11.87 -5.50 20.65
C THR A 241 -10.80 -6.57 20.97
N PRO A 242 -10.42 -6.76 22.24
CA PRO A 242 -9.25 -7.56 22.63
C PRO A 242 -9.36 -9.04 22.29
N LYS A 243 -10.56 -9.55 22.02
CA LYS A 243 -10.78 -10.98 21.77
C LYS A 243 -10.39 -11.40 20.36
N LYS A 244 -10.67 -10.55 19.37
CA LYS A 244 -10.37 -10.81 17.96
C LYS A 244 -10.58 -9.57 17.12
N PHE A 245 -9.73 -9.36 16.12
CA PHE A 245 -9.85 -8.26 15.17
C PHE A 245 -9.31 -8.62 13.78
N PHE A 246 -9.75 -7.84 12.82
CA PHE A 246 -9.21 -7.77 11.45
C PHE A 246 -8.69 -6.36 11.22
N LEU A 247 -7.47 -6.26 10.74
CA LEU A 247 -6.83 -4.99 10.39
C LEU A 247 -6.30 -5.06 8.95
N MET A 248 -6.90 -4.27 8.07
CA MET A 248 -6.36 -3.98 6.74
C MET A 248 -5.42 -2.79 6.83
N VAL A 249 -4.24 -2.93 6.22
CA VAL A 249 -3.19 -1.92 6.19
C VAL A 249 -2.73 -1.73 4.76
N GLU A 250 -2.97 -0.54 4.22
CA GLU A 250 -2.58 -0.22 2.85
C GLU A 250 -1.37 0.72 2.80
N GLY A 251 -0.39 0.35 1.97
CA GLY A 251 0.69 1.22 1.54
C GLY A 251 0.35 1.90 0.21
N GLY A 252 -0.59 2.87 0.22
CA GLY A 252 -1.10 3.51 -1.00
C GLY A 252 -0.06 4.40 -1.70
N ASN A 253 0.87 4.99 -0.94
CA ASN A 253 1.96 5.81 -1.50
C ASN A 253 2.84 5.06 -2.50
N ILE A 254 2.92 3.72 -2.42
CA ILE A 254 3.75 2.90 -3.31
C ILE A 254 3.25 3.02 -4.76
N ASP A 255 1.93 3.00 -4.97
CA ASP A 255 1.34 3.17 -6.29
C ASP A 255 1.63 4.56 -6.86
N TRP A 256 1.44 5.60 -6.06
CA TRP A 256 1.60 6.98 -6.51
C TRP A 256 3.04 7.27 -6.96
N CYS A 257 4.05 6.82 -6.21
CA CYS A 257 5.45 6.98 -6.63
C CYS A 257 5.82 6.08 -7.82
N ASN A 258 5.20 4.90 -7.98
CA ASN A 258 5.36 4.05 -9.16
C ASN A 258 4.74 4.68 -10.41
N HIS A 259 3.57 5.33 -10.32
CA HIS A 259 3.00 6.14 -11.39
C HIS A 259 3.92 7.28 -11.83
N SER A 260 4.68 7.81 -10.89
CA SER A 260 5.68 8.85 -11.13
C SER A 260 6.99 8.30 -11.71
N ASN A 261 7.18 6.99 -11.75
CA ASN A 261 8.46 6.35 -12.07
C ASN A 261 9.60 6.92 -11.21
N ASP A 262 9.40 6.95 -9.88
CA ASP A 262 10.35 7.42 -8.88
C ASP A 262 10.89 6.24 -8.07
N GLY A 263 11.98 5.62 -8.55
CA GLY A 263 12.52 4.39 -7.98
C GLY A 263 13.03 4.54 -6.56
N GLY A 264 13.61 5.69 -6.23
CA GLY A 264 14.11 5.93 -4.87
C GLY A 264 12.99 6.09 -3.85
N THR A 265 11.94 6.84 -4.19
CA THR A 265 10.76 6.97 -3.34
C THR A 265 10.06 5.63 -3.19
N ALA A 266 9.90 4.84 -4.27
CA ALA A 266 9.27 3.51 -4.22
C ALA A 266 9.98 2.56 -3.26
N ILE A 267 11.32 2.53 -3.26
CA ILE A 267 12.09 1.73 -2.30
C ILE A 267 11.83 2.17 -0.86
N LYS A 268 11.84 3.48 -0.58
CA LYS A 268 11.63 4.00 0.78
C LYS A 268 10.20 3.71 1.26
N GLU A 269 9.19 3.80 0.40
CA GLU A 269 7.80 3.46 0.74
C GLU A 269 7.62 1.95 0.99
N ILE A 270 8.24 1.07 0.22
CA ILE A 270 8.20 -0.37 0.47
C ILE A 270 8.95 -0.73 1.76
N LEU A 271 10.05 -0.06 2.09
CA LEU A 271 10.72 -0.23 3.39
C LEU A 271 9.83 0.24 4.55
N ASN A 272 9.10 1.35 4.39
CA ASN A 272 8.14 1.85 5.37
C ASN A 272 6.99 0.85 5.56
N PHE A 273 6.45 0.31 4.46
CA PHE A 273 5.46 -0.76 4.48
C PHE A 273 5.99 -2.02 5.20
N ASN A 274 7.23 -2.41 4.94
CA ASN A 274 7.87 -3.53 5.62
C ASN A 274 8.06 -3.28 7.13
N GLN A 275 8.26 -2.02 7.56
CA GLN A 275 8.27 -1.65 8.98
C GLN A 275 6.88 -1.79 9.62
N ALA A 276 5.81 -1.45 8.91
CA ALA A 276 4.44 -1.70 9.38
C ALA A 276 4.14 -3.21 9.50
N ILE A 277 4.62 -4.03 8.56
CA ILE A 277 4.55 -5.49 8.65
C ILE A 277 5.31 -5.99 9.89
N ALA A 278 6.45 -5.38 10.23
CA ALA A 278 7.23 -5.79 11.40
C ALA A 278 6.47 -5.59 12.72
N LEU A 279 5.61 -4.58 12.84
CA LEU A 279 4.75 -4.39 14.01
C LEU A 279 3.72 -5.53 14.14
N ALA A 280 3.09 -5.92 13.03
CA ALA A 280 2.18 -7.06 13.02
C ALA A 280 2.92 -8.39 13.29
N TYR A 281 4.14 -8.52 12.81
CA TYR A 281 4.97 -9.71 13.06
C TYR A 281 5.40 -9.81 14.53
N GLU A 282 5.70 -8.68 15.19
CA GLU A 282 5.96 -8.67 16.62
C GLU A 282 4.71 -9.05 17.42
N PHE A 283 3.52 -8.59 17.01
CA PHE A 283 2.25 -9.05 17.58
C PHE A 283 2.05 -10.57 17.36
N TYR A 284 2.35 -11.07 16.15
CA TYR A 284 2.31 -12.51 15.85
C TYR A 284 3.24 -13.31 16.76
N ARG A 285 4.45 -12.83 17.03
CA ARG A 285 5.40 -13.52 17.94
C ARG A 285 4.84 -13.72 19.35
N GLN A 286 3.99 -12.80 19.80
CA GLN A 286 3.30 -12.89 21.09
C GLN A 286 2.06 -13.79 21.03
N HIS A 287 1.42 -13.91 19.86
CA HIS A 287 0.19 -14.66 19.63
C HIS A 287 0.28 -15.64 18.44
N PRO A 288 1.30 -16.53 18.37
CA PRO A 288 1.60 -17.28 17.15
C PRO A 288 0.53 -18.30 16.75
N LYS A 289 -0.26 -18.77 17.72
CA LYS A 289 -1.34 -19.75 17.50
C LYS A 289 -2.70 -19.12 17.19
N GLU A 290 -2.77 -17.80 17.14
CA GLU A 290 -4.03 -17.05 17.01
C GLU A 290 -3.98 -15.99 15.91
N THR A 291 -2.79 -15.73 15.33
CA THR A 291 -2.57 -14.66 14.36
C THR A 291 -2.33 -15.21 12.95
N LEU A 292 -2.89 -14.52 11.97
CA LEU A 292 -2.59 -14.69 10.55
C LEU A 292 -2.17 -13.34 9.99
N ILE A 293 -1.04 -13.29 9.28
CA ILE A 293 -0.59 -12.14 8.53
C ILE A 293 -0.54 -12.51 7.06
N ILE A 294 -1.16 -11.70 6.21
CA ILE A 294 -1.13 -11.82 4.75
C ILE A 294 -0.62 -10.49 4.20
N VAL A 295 0.32 -10.56 3.27
CA VAL A 295 0.87 -9.42 2.54
C VAL A 295 0.68 -9.67 1.05
N THR A 296 0.05 -8.73 0.35
CA THR A 296 -0.14 -8.79 -1.09
C THR A 296 -0.10 -7.38 -1.71
N ALA A 297 -0.39 -7.30 -2.99
CA ALA A 297 -0.68 -6.05 -3.69
C ALA A 297 -1.96 -6.21 -4.49
N ASP A 298 -2.55 -5.11 -4.88
CA ASP A 298 -3.75 -5.08 -5.71
C ASP A 298 -3.42 -5.17 -7.21
N HIS A 299 -2.35 -4.54 -7.67
CA HIS A 299 -1.77 -4.62 -9.01
C HIS A 299 -0.28 -4.23 -9.01
N ASP A 300 0.34 -4.29 -10.17
CA ASP A 300 1.64 -3.69 -10.44
C ASP A 300 1.44 -2.34 -11.12
N THR A 301 2.28 -1.37 -10.79
CA THR A 301 2.30 -0.04 -11.40
C THR A 301 3.69 0.29 -11.94
N GLY A 302 3.73 0.92 -13.12
CA GLY A 302 4.95 1.36 -13.78
C GLY A 302 5.71 0.26 -14.54
N GLY A 303 5.44 -1.02 -14.28
CA GLY A 303 6.18 -2.13 -14.87
C GLY A 303 7.67 -2.03 -14.57
N CYS A 304 8.02 -1.82 -13.28
CA CYS A 304 9.40 -1.65 -12.84
C CYS A 304 10.22 -2.90 -13.13
N SER A 305 11.38 -2.71 -13.75
CA SER A 305 12.36 -3.75 -13.99
C SER A 305 13.68 -3.46 -13.27
N VAL A 306 14.25 -4.49 -12.65
CA VAL A 306 15.56 -4.43 -12.01
C VAL A 306 16.65 -4.78 -13.02
N GLY A 307 17.73 -3.98 -13.08
CA GLY A 307 18.86 -4.22 -13.97
C GLY A 307 18.74 -3.57 -15.35
N ALA A 308 17.90 -2.56 -15.53
CA ALA A 308 17.74 -1.81 -16.80
C ALA A 308 19.03 -1.12 -17.28
N GLY A 309 19.99 -0.88 -16.39
CA GLY A 309 21.34 -0.39 -16.70
C GLY A 309 22.33 -1.48 -17.15
N GLY A 310 21.90 -2.74 -17.27
CA GLY A 310 22.74 -3.88 -17.58
C GLY A 310 23.38 -4.48 -16.31
N LYS A 311 24.64 -4.97 -16.42
CA LYS A 311 25.34 -5.66 -15.32
C LYS A 311 25.76 -4.72 -14.15
N HIS A 312 25.57 -3.42 -14.26
CA HIS A 312 26.11 -2.41 -13.36
C HIS A 312 25.01 -1.60 -12.64
N ALA A 313 23.96 -2.28 -12.17
CA ALA A 313 23.00 -1.63 -11.28
C ALA A 313 23.69 -1.26 -9.95
N ASP A 314 23.61 -0.01 -9.57
CA ASP A 314 24.18 0.52 -8.33
C ASP A 314 23.11 1.19 -7.49
N TYR A 315 22.51 0.42 -6.58
CA TYR A 315 21.45 0.90 -5.71
C TYR A 315 21.95 1.85 -4.61
N SER A 316 23.29 1.98 -4.42
CA SER A 316 23.84 2.96 -3.46
C SER A 316 23.56 4.40 -3.89
N LEU A 317 23.30 4.62 -5.18
CA LEU A 317 22.94 5.94 -5.71
C LEU A 317 21.61 6.47 -5.15
N ILE A 318 20.70 5.56 -4.74
CA ILE A 318 19.41 5.92 -4.12
C ILE A 318 19.59 6.64 -2.77
N ASP A 319 20.68 6.39 -2.05
CA ASP A 319 20.96 7.10 -0.78
C ASP A 319 21.21 8.60 -0.94
N TYR A 320 21.50 9.04 -2.16
CA TYR A 320 21.69 10.46 -2.46
C TYR A 320 20.41 11.18 -2.84
N GLN A 321 19.33 10.44 -3.17
CA GLN A 321 18.01 11.03 -3.38
C GLN A 321 17.39 11.40 -2.02
N ARG A 322 17.09 12.69 -1.81
CA ARG A 322 16.57 13.25 -0.55
C ARG A 322 15.19 13.85 -0.69
N ILE A 323 14.62 13.83 -1.88
CA ILE A 323 13.35 14.43 -2.23
C ILE A 323 12.61 13.54 -3.22
N SER A 324 11.30 13.43 -3.07
CA SER A 324 10.46 12.75 -4.06
C SER A 324 10.39 13.55 -5.38
N LYS A 325 10.06 12.85 -6.47
CA LYS A 325 9.83 13.50 -7.76
C LYS A 325 8.72 14.55 -7.69
N ASP A 326 7.66 14.28 -6.91
CA ASP A 326 6.54 15.19 -6.71
C ASP A 326 7.00 16.51 -6.06
N ASN A 327 7.74 16.42 -4.95
CA ASN A 327 8.22 17.61 -4.25
C ASN A 327 9.33 18.33 -5.04
N PHE A 328 10.17 17.58 -5.75
CA PHE A 328 11.15 18.20 -6.65
C PHE A 328 10.44 18.94 -7.80
N SER A 329 9.40 18.38 -8.39
CA SER A 329 8.56 19.04 -9.41
C SER A 329 7.90 20.30 -8.86
N ALA A 330 7.34 20.24 -7.64
CA ALA A 330 6.74 21.41 -7.00
C ALA A 330 7.78 22.54 -6.82
N LYS A 331 8.99 22.19 -6.35
CA LYS A 331 10.13 23.12 -6.23
C LYS A 331 10.54 23.73 -7.58
N CYS A 332 10.61 22.93 -8.63
CA CYS A 332 10.91 23.42 -9.99
C CYS A 332 9.80 24.36 -10.51
N LYS A 333 8.54 24.03 -10.31
CA LYS A 333 7.40 24.87 -10.71
C LYS A 333 7.39 26.21 -9.95
N GLU A 334 7.74 26.22 -8.68
CA GLU A 334 7.88 27.46 -7.90
C GLU A 334 9.03 28.34 -8.44
N MET A 335 10.21 27.76 -8.68
CA MET A 335 11.35 28.45 -9.27
C MET A 335 11.07 29.01 -10.66
N ALA A 336 10.34 28.29 -11.51
CA ALA A 336 9.97 28.75 -12.84
C ALA A 336 8.94 29.92 -12.82
N LYS A 337 8.12 29.99 -11.76
CA LYS A 337 7.14 31.09 -11.53
C LYS A 337 7.78 32.33 -10.93
N SER A 338 8.75 32.18 -10.03
CA SER A 338 9.54 33.29 -9.54
C SER A 338 10.30 33.87 -10.75
N ASN A 339 10.25 35.19 -10.98
CA ASN A 339 10.92 35.84 -12.12
C ASN A 339 12.47 35.79 -12.03
N ASP A 340 13.02 34.97 -11.15
CA ASP A 340 14.44 34.76 -10.98
C ASP A 340 14.96 33.94 -12.16
N ASN A 341 15.90 34.53 -12.90
CA ASN A 341 16.58 33.84 -14.00
C ASN A 341 17.59 32.83 -13.42
N ILE A 342 17.06 31.69 -12.94
CA ILE A 342 17.95 30.61 -12.46
C ILE A 342 18.90 30.17 -13.57
N THR A 343 20.18 30.08 -13.24
CA THR A 343 21.23 29.61 -14.16
C THR A 343 21.39 28.10 -14.10
N TRP A 344 21.95 27.50 -15.16
CA TRP A 344 22.29 26.08 -15.14
C TRP A 344 23.25 25.70 -13.99
N ASN A 345 24.21 26.60 -13.64
CA ASN A 345 25.11 26.35 -12.52
C ASN A 345 24.41 26.30 -11.17
N GLU A 346 23.40 27.14 -10.93
CA GLU A 346 22.57 27.09 -9.73
C GLU A 346 21.72 25.82 -9.72
N MET A 347 21.14 25.43 -10.86
CA MET A 347 20.39 24.19 -10.97
C MET A 347 21.28 22.97 -10.69
N LYS A 348 22.53 22.94 -11.15
CA LYS A 348 23.47 21.86 -10.79
C LYS A 348 23.71 21.75 -9.29
N GLN A 349 23.75 22.86 -8.56
CA GLN A 349 23.86 22.84 -7.09
C GLN A 349 22.60 22.23 -6.45
N ILE A 350 21.41 22.57 -6.94
CA ILE A 350 20.16 22.00 -6.47
C ILE A 350 20.13 20.49 -6.74
N LEU A 351 20.46 20.07 -7.95
CA LEU A 351 20.55 18.65 -8.32
C LEU A 351 21.57 17.88 -7.46
N GLY A 352 22.69 18.56 -7.10
CA GLY A 352 23.68 18.01 -6.19
C GLY A 352 23.14 17.80 -4.78
N ASN A 353 22.46 18.80 -4.24
CA ASN A 353 21.93 18.77 -2.89
C ASN A 353 20.75 17.81 -2.73
N ASP A 354 19.83 17.82 -3.68
CA ASP A 354 18.59 17.09 -3.59
C ASP A 354 18.70 15.64 -4.08
N LEU A 355 19.57 15.39 -5.08
CA LEU A 355 19.66 14.11 -5.79
C LEU A 355 21.09 13.54 -5.89
N GLY A 356 22.10 14.25 -5.40
CA GLY A 356 23.49 13.81 -5.43
C GLY A 356 24.17 13.93 -6.80
N LEU A 357 23.52 14.49 -7.82
CA LEU A 357 24.08 14.64 -9.15
C LEU A 357 25.21 15.70 -9.15
N PHE A 358 26.17 15.55 -10.04
CA PHE A 358 27.36 16.40 -10.14
C PHE A 358 28.29 16.39 -8.91
N GLY A 359 28.01 15.53 -7.95
CA GLY A 359 28.78 15.26 -6.76
C GLY A 359 29.09 13.78 -6.64
N PRO A 360 28.49 13.07 -5.66
CA PRO A 360 28.68 11.62 -5.50
C PRO A 360 28.21 10.83 -6.72
N ILE A 361 27.19 11.30 -7.44
CA ILE A 361 26.74 10.71 -8.70
C ILE A 361 27.40 11.46 -9.86
N ALA A 362 28.40 10.84 -10.46
CA ALA A 362 29.08 11.42 -11.60
C ALA A 362 28.18 11.56 -12.81
N VAL A 363 28.16 12.76 -13.39
CA VAL A 363 27.45 13.10 -14.64
C VAL A 363 28.49 13.36 -15.71
N LYS A 364 28.49 12.58 -16.81
CA LYS A 364 29.39 12.73 -17.92
C LYS A 364 28.98 13.92 -18.80
N GLU A 365 29.90 14.54 -19.49
CA GLU A 365 29.64 15.70 -20.36
C GLU A 365 28.45 15.49 -21.33
N LYS A 366 28.38 14.34 -21.97
CA LYS A 366 27.25 14.01 -22.87
C LYS A 366 25.90 13.88 -22.12
N GLU A 367 25.93 13.46 -20.86
CA GLU A 367 24.75 13.34 -20.01
C GLU A 367 24.34 14.71 -19.48
N GLU A 368 25.33 15.53 -19.06
CA GLU A 368 25.11 16.92 -18.64
C GLU A 368 24.45 17.73 -19.76
N LYS A 369 24.97 17.64 -20.99
CA LYS A 369 24.39 18.35 -22.13
C LYS A 369 22.89 18.05 -22.32
N LYS A 370 22.46 16.79 -22.12
CA LYS A 370 21.03 16.43 -22.22
C LYS A 370 20.19 17.02 -21.08
N LEU A 371 20.73 17.07 -19.87
CA LEU A 371 20.03 17.69 -18.74
C LEU A 371 19.95 19.21 -18.89
N GLU A 372 21.02 19.84 -19.42
CA GLU A 372 21.06 21.28 -19.71
C GLU A 372 20.10 21.65 -20.86
N GLU A 373 19.99 20.81 -21.89
CA GLU A 373 18.99 20.97 -22.95
C GLU A 373 17.56 20.95 -22.36
N ALA A 374 17.25 19.97 -21.50
CA ALA A 374 15.95 19.89 -20.84
C ALA A 374 15.70 21.08 -19.89
N PHE A 375 16.72 21.52 -19.15
CA PHE A 375 16.68 22.75 -18.35
C PHE A 375 16.35 23.97 -19.20
N THR A 376 17.01 24.11 -20.36
CA THR A 376 16.82 25.24 -21.26
C THR A 376 15.39 25.31 -21.80
N GLU A 377 14.79 24.19 -22.16
CA GLU A 377 13.38 24.15 -22.61
C GLU A 377 12.45 24.71 -21.54
N VAL A 378 12.57 24.24 -20.28
CA VAL A 378 11.66 24.57 -19.19
C VAL A 378 11.91 25.97 -18.60
N PHE A 379 13.17 26.30 -18.27
CA PHE A 379 13.48 27.49 -17.50
C PHE A 379 13.86 28.71 -18.35
N VAL A 380 14.44 28.50 -19.54
CA VAL A 380 14.87 29.61 -20.41
C VAL A 380 13.83 29.90 -21.49
N LYS A 381 13.38 28.88 -22.24
CA LYS A 381 12.40 29.07 -23.29
C LYS A 381 10.97 29.17 -22.74
N LYS A 382 10.74 28.71 -21.51
CA LYS A 382 9.43 28.64 -20.84
C LYS A 382 8.37 27.87 -21.67
N ASP A 383 8.84 26.90 -22.47
CA ASP A 383 8.03 26.00 -23.27
C ASP A 383 8.01 24.61 -22.56
N ALA A 384 7.15 24.49 -21.56
CA ALA A 384 7.06 23.28 -20.77
C ALA A 384 5.79 22.51 -21.13
N GLU A 385 5.86 21.60 -22.09
CA GLU A 385 4.87 20.53 -22.18
C GLU A 385 4.97 19.66 -20.92
N GLU A 386 3.83 19.45 -20.24
CA GLU A 386 3.77 18.58 -19.08
C GLU A 386 3.37 17.16 -19.46
N ASN A 387 4.14 16.18 -19.01
CA ASN A 387 3.76 14.77 -19.04
C ASN A 387 2.80 14.49 -17.89
N LYS A 388 1.58 14.08 -18.20
CA LYS A 388 0.54 13.77 -17.20
C LYS A 388 0.62 12.30 -16.80
N THR A 389 0.68 12.06 -15.49
CA THR A 389 0.45 10.75 -14.86
C THR A 389 -0.97 10.70 -14.28
N LEU A 390 -1.33 9.62 -13.60
CA LEU A 390 -2.67 9.50 -12.98
C LEU A 390 -2.89 10.56 -11.89
N TYR A 391 -1.86 10.86 -11.11
CA TYR A 391 -1.97 11.72 -9.91
C TYR A 391 -1.24 13.06 -10.05
N ASN A 392 -0.31 13.19 -11.01
CA ASN A 392 0.54 14.36 -11.10
C ASN A 392 0.89 14.72 -12.54
N SER A 393 1.59 15.83 -12.74
CA SER A 393 2.17 16.22 -14.02
C SER A 393 3.59 16.75 -13.83
N TYR A 394 4.47 16.38 -14.75
CA TYR A 394 5.88 16.71 -14.71
C TYR A 394 6.32 17.37 -15.99
N ASP A 395 7.09 18.45 -15.87
CA ASP A 395 7.75 19.05 -17.01
C ASP A 395 8.89 18.16 -17.54
N TYR A 396 9.36 18.49 -18.73
CA TYR A 396 10.38 17.71 -19.43
C TYR A 396 11.71 17.64 -18.65
N PHE A 397 12.06 18.67 -17.88
CA PHE A 397 13.28 18.68 -17.08
C PHE A 397 13.21 17.68 -15.93
N VAL A 398 12.14 17.71 -15.15
CA VAL A 398 11.92 16.78 -14.05
C VAL A 398 11.91 15.32 -14.54
N GLU A 399 11.22 15.06 -15.66
CA GLU A 399 11.21 13.74 -16.30
C GLU A 399 12.64 13.29 -16.71
N ALA A 400 13.40 14.16 -17.33
CA ALA A 400 14.77 13.85 -17.78
C ALA A 400 15.70 13.55 -16.59
N VAL A 401 15.60 14.31 -15.50
CA VAL A 401 16.40 14.15 -14.30
C VAL A 401 16.12 12.81 -13.61
N PHE A 402 14.85 12.49 -13.32
CA PHE A 402 14.52 11.24 -12.63
C PHE A 402 14.75 10.01 -13.49
N LYS A 403 14.44 10.08 -14.79
CA LYS A 403 14.81 9.01 -15.73
C LYS A 403 16.31 8.75 -15.78
N PHE A 404 17.12 9.82 -15.69
CA PHE A 404 18.56 9.70 -15.63
C PHE A 404 19.02 9.03 -14.33
N LEU A 405 18.50 9.46 -13.17
CA LEU A 405 18.83 8.91 -11.86
C LEU A 405 18.47 7.42 -11.77
N ASP A 406 17.26 7.07 -12.15
CA ASP A 406 16.77 5.69 -12.13
C ASP A 406 17.62 4.77 -13.01
N ARG A 407 17.94 5.21 -14.22
CA ARG A 407 18.80 4.43 -15.12
C ARG A 407 20.21 4.25 -14.58
N LYS A 408 20.76 5.24 -13.90
CA LYS A 408 22.07 5.14 -13.21
C LYS A 408 22.00 4.11 -12.07
N ALA A 409 20.93 4.14 -11.29
CA ALA A 409 20.73 3.19 -10.20
C ALA A 409 20.37 1.77 -10.69
N GLY A 410 19.89 1.64 -11.93
CA GLY A 410 19.57 0.34 -12.53
C GLY A 410 18.08 0.02 -12.60
N PHE A 411 17.21 1.02 -12.50
CA PHE A 411 15.77 0.88 -12.71
C PHE A 411 15.39 1.07 -14.17
N GLY A 412 14.35 0.36 -14.60
CA GLY A 412 13.64 0.59 -15.84
C GLY A 412 12.14 0.56 -15.60
N TRP A 413 11.45 1.45 -16.29
CA TRP A 413 9.99 1.56 -16.24
C TRP A 413 9.43 1.38 -17.65
N THR A 414 8.33 0.65 -17.78
CA THR A 414 7.70 0.39 -19.07
C THR A 414 6.57 1.36 -19.35
N THR A 415 5.96 1.92 -18.32
CA THR A 415 4.79 2.81 -18.41
C THR A 415 4.68 3.66 -17.14
N ASN A 416 3.76 4.64 -17.15
CA ASN A 416 3.30 5.37 -15.96
C ASN A 416 1.92 4.87 -15.49
N SER A 417 1.48 3.73 -15.98
CA SER A 417 0.17 3.14 -15.69
C SER A 417 0.32 1.78 -15.04
N HIS A 418 -0.79 1.18 -14.66
CA HIS A 418 -0.81 -0.20 -14.15
C HIS A 418 -0.38 -1.19 -15.22
N THR A 419 0.11 -2.34 -14.79
CA THR A 419 0.42 -3.48 -15.67
C THR A 419 -0.26 -4.76 -15.20
N GLY A 420 -0.33 -5.75 -16.09
CA GLY A 420 -0.87 -7.08 -15.80
C GLY A 420 0.14 -8.04 -15.16
N CYS A 421 1.24 -7.54 -14.61
CA CYS A 421 2.23 -8.37 -13.92
C CYS A 421 1.66 -9.03 -12.67
N LEU A 422 2.26 -10.17 -12.28
CA LEU A 422 1.94 -10.84 -11.03
C LEU A 422 2.35 -9.98 -9.83
N VAL A 423 1.57 -10.07 -8.75
CA VAL A 423 1.87 -9.43 -7.47
C VAL A 423 2.28 -10.47 -6.43
N PRO A 424 3.06 -10.09 -5.39
CA PRO A 424 3.45 -11.00 -4.32
C PRO A 424 2.25 -11.41 -3.46
N VAL A 425 2.30 -12.64 -2.92
CA VAL A 425 1.44 -13.10 -1.81
C VAL A 425 2.34 -13.77 -0.79
N CYS A 426 2.49 -13.15 0.36
CA CYS A 426 3.30 -13.68 1.46
C CYS A 426 2.40 -13.91 2.68
N ALA A 427 2.58 -15.03 3.39
CA ALA A 427 1.76 -15.32 4.55
C ALA A 427 2.53 -16.06 5.66
N VAL A 428 2.13 -15.77 6.92
CA VAL A 428 2.62 -16.43 8.12
C VAL A 428 1.51 -16.55 9.16
N GLY A 429 1.54 -17.60 9.95
CA GLY A 429 0.62 -17.84 11.06
C GLY A 429 -0.46 -18.87 10.74
N VAL A 430 -1.59 -18.76 11.42
CA VAL A 430 -2.66 -19.76 11.39
C VAL A 430 -3.29 -19.85 9.99
N GLY A 431 -3.14 -21.00 9.33
CA GLY A 431 -3.72 -21.27 8.02
C GLY A 431 -2.96 -20.63 6.85
N ALA A 432 -1.74 -20.12 7.08
CA ALA A 432 -0.92 -19.49 6.05
C ALA A 432 -0.65 -20.40 4.85
N GLU A 433 -0.59 -21.72 5.04
CA GLU A 433 -0.39 -22.72 3.98
C GLU A 433 -1.44 -22.68 2.87
N LYS A 434 -2.63 -22.15 3.15
CA LYS A 434 -3.69 -21.98 2.13
C LYS A 434 -3.33 -20.98 1.04
N PHE A 435 -2.38 -20.08 1.30
CA PHE A 435 -1.97 -19.03 0.37
C PHE A 435 -0.78 -19.46 -0.52
N SER A 436 -0.29 -20.68 -0.37
CA SER A 436 0.70 -21.28 -1.28
C SER A 436 0.13 -21.42 -2.70
N ASN A 437 1.00 -21.62 -3.69
CA ASN A 437 0.69 -21.70 -5.12
C ASN A 437 0.24 -20.36 -5.73
N LEU A 438 0.04 -20.35 -7.04
CA LEU A 438 -0.49 -19.18 -7.74
C LEU A 438 -1.95 -18.95 -7.32
N ASN A 439 -2.24 -17.72 -6.90
CA ASN A 439 -3.57 -17.29 -6.53
C ASN A 439 -4.23 -16.47 -7.66
N ASN A 440 -5.54 -16.35 -7.61
CA ASN A 440 -6.24 -15.20 -8.16
C ASN A 440 -6.55 -14.24 -6.98
N ASN A 441 -6.59 -12.93 -7.20
CA ASN A 441 -6.85 -11.99 -6.10
C ASN A 441 -8.19 -12.24 -5.38
N ILE A 442 -9.20 -12.78 -6.07
CA ILE A 442 -10.48 -13.20 -5.45
C ILE A 442 -10.33 -14.39 -4.48
N ASP A 443 -9.28 -15.18 -4.60
CA ASP A 443 -9.07 -16.35 -3.72
C ASP A 443 -8.66 -15.93 -2.32
N ILE A 444 -7.97 -14.80 -2.17
CA ILE A 444 -7.38 -14.37 -0.91
C ILE A 444 -8.45 -14.15 0.15
N PRO A 445 -9.48 -13.29 -0.03
CA PRO A 445 -10.54 -13.12 0.96
C PRO A 445 -11.37 -14.39 1.19
N ARG A 446 -11.58 -15.21 0.15
CA ARG A 446 -12.28 -16.49 0.28
C ARG A 446 -11.51 -17.48 1.17
N LYS A 447 -10.17 -17.52 1.05
CA LYS A 447 -9.31 -18.32 1.92
C LYS A 447 -9.35 -17.82 3.37
N ILE A 448 -9.30 -16.50 3.61
CA ILE A 448 -9.50 -15.90 4.94
C ILE A 448 -10.84 -16.33 5.51
N ALA A 449 -11.93 -16.16 4.75
CA ALA A 449 -13.28 -16.55 5.16
C ALA A 449 -13.35 -18.03 5.55
N SER A 450 -12.76 -18.92 4.74
CA SER A 450 -12.76 -20.36 5.00
C SER A 450 -12.08 -20.72 6.32
N LEU A 451 -11.02 -20.00 6.70
CA LEU A 451 -10.29 -20.24 7.96
C LEU A 451 -11.13 -19.93 9.20
N VAL A 452 -12.11 -19.05 9.08
CA VAL A 452 -13.01 -18.66 10.17
C VAL A 452 -14.42 -19.24 10.02
N GLY A 453 -14.60 -20.19 9.09
CA GLY A 453 -15.89 -20.85 8.85
C GLY A 453 -16.95 -19.91 8.27
N ILE A 454 -16.57 -19.03 7.35
CA ILE A 454 -17.45 -18.17 6.55
C ILE A 454 -17.47 -18.70 5.12
N THR A 455 -18.65 -18.74 4.51
CA THR A 455 -18.82 -18.88 3.05
C THR A 455 -19.23 -17.51 2.52
N MET A 456 -18.35 -16.89 1.75
CA MET A 456 -18.66 -15.64 1.04
C MET A 456 -19.62 -15.96 -0.12
N LYS A 457 -20.67 -15.17 -0.25
CA LYS A 457 -21.70 -15.28 -1.32
C LYS A 457 -21.40 -14.28 -2.40
#